data_0b02310cfec2841c704d2310dcd84a98
#
_entry.id   0b02310cfec2841c704d2310dcd84a98
#
_cell.length_a   1.000
_cell.length_b   1.000
_cell.length_c   1.000
_cell.angle_alpha   90.00
_cell.angle_beta   90.00
_cell.angle_gamma   90.00
#
_symmetry.space_group_name_H-M   'P 1'
#
loop_
_entity.id
_entity.type
_entity.pdbx_description
1 polymer ?
#
loop_
_entity_poly.entity_id
_entity_poly.type
_entity_poly.pdbx_seq_one_letter_code
_entity_poly.pdbx_strand_id
1 'polypeptide(L)'
;MLPPNSTVYVGAVGKDDYAAQLRAATKAEGVRTEYLTVDTSTGKCGVVLTGHERSLVTDLGAANEYKVDHLKSPEIWKLVENAKYFYVGGFHLTVCPPAILALGKHAAETNKVIQNGVCIDI
;
A
#
# COMPACT_ATOMS: atom_id res chain seq x y z
N MET A 1 10.68 -18.07 2.52
CA MET A 1 9.28 -17.65 2.42
C MET A 1 8.78 -17.29 3.81
N LEU A 2 8.10 -16.17 4.00
CA LEU A 2 7.57 -15.79 5.32
C LEU A 2 6.32 -16.63 5.65
N PRO A 3 6.03 -16.88 6.93
CA PRO A 3 4.79 -17.56 7.32
C PRO A 3 3.55 -16.78 6.84
N PRO A 4 2.42 -17.46 6.55
CA PRO A 4 1.17 -16.78 6.22
C PRO A 4 0.78 -15.74 7.29
N ASN A 5 0.20 -14.62 6.86
CA ASN A 5 -0.21 -13.50 7.72
C ASN A 5 0.92 -12.79 8.50
N SER A 6 2.18 -13.02 8.14
CA SER A 6 3.31 -12.26 8.72
C SER A 6 3.48 -10.87 8.09
N THR A 7 2.76 -10.58 7.00
CA THR A 7 2.74 -9.29 6.31
C THR A 7 1.33 -8.76 6.19
N VAL A 8 1.20 -7.44 6.33
CA VAL A 8 -0.07 -6.72 6.13
C VAL A 8 0.12 -5.69 5.04
N TYR A 9 -0.76 -5.69 4.06
CA TYR A 9 -0.79 -4.68 3.01
C TYR A 9 -1.95 -3.70 3.25
N VAL A 10 -1.65 -2.42 3.32
CA VAL A 10 -2.62 -1.34 3.53
C VAL A 10 -2.67 -0.46 2.28
N GLY A 11 -3.85 -0.14 1.80
CA GLY A 11 -4.03 0.65 0.59
C GLY A 11 -5.49 0.99 0.34
N ALA A 12 -5.84 1.40 -0.90
CA ALA A 12 -7.23 1.63 -1.29
C ALA A 12 -7.56 0.93 -2.61
N VAL A 13 -8.77 0.43 -2.71
CA VAL A 13 -9.32 -0.27 -3.87
C VAL A 13 -10.75 0.18 -4.16
N GLY A 14 -11.20 -0.02 -5.38
CA GLY A 14 -12.59 0.21 -5.76
C GLY A 14 -13.54 -0.94 -5.36
N LYS A 15 -14.78 -0.83 -5.86
CA LYS A 15 -15.82 -1.86 -5.74
C LYS A 15 -15.97 -2.61 -7.07
N ASP A 16 -14.88 -3.13 -7.59
CA ASP A 16 -14.81 -3.70 -8.93
C ASP A 16 -14.13 -5.08 -8.93
N ASP A 17 -14.15 -5.74 -10.09
CA ASP A 17 -13.57 -7.07 -10.26
C ASP A 17 -12.04 -7.07 -10.06
N TYR A 18 -11.36 -5.95 -10.33
CA TYR A 18 -9.93 -5.82 -10.06
C TYR A 18 -9.62 -5.87 -8.57
N ALA A 19 -10.47 -5.22 -7.74
CA ALA A 19 -10.34 -5.33 -6.28
C ALA A 19 -10.55 -6.76 -5.80
N ALA A 20 -11.53 -7.48 -6.38
CA ALA A 20 -11.79 -8.87 -6.04
C ALA A 20 -10.60 -9.78 -6.41
N GLN A 21 -10.05 -9.62 -7.62
CA GLN A 21 -8.87 -10.35 -8.07
C GLN A 21 -7.65 -10.08 -7.20
N LEU A 22 -7.40 -8.80 -6.84
CA LEU A 22 -6.28 -8.42 -5.98
C LEU A 22 -6.40 -9.05 -4.59
N ARG A 23 -7.60 -9.03 -3.99
CA ARG A 23 -7.86 -9.69 -2.70
C ARG A 23 -7.66 -11.20 -2.77
N ALA A 24 -8.10 -11.83 -3.85
CA ALA A 24 -7.92 -13.27 -4.05
C ALA A 24 -6.45 -13.65 -4.19
N ALA A 25 -5.70 -12.90 -4.99
CA ALA A 25 -4.27 -13.12 -5.19
C ALA A 25 -3.47 -12.93 -3.90
N THR A 26 -3.68 -11.85 -3.18
CA THR A 26 -2.98 -11.59 -1.90
C THR A 26 -3.32 -12.62 -0.83
N LYS A 27 -4.57 -13.08 -0.78
CA LYS A 27 -5.00 -14.17 0.11
C LYS A 27 -4.32 -15.50 -0.23
N ALA A 28 -4.18 -15.83 -1.52
CA ALA A 28 -3.50 -17.04 -1.95
C ALA A 28 -2.02 -17.07 -1.52
N GLU A 29 -1.37 -15.90 -1.50
CA GLU A 29 0.01 -15.73 -1.04
C GLU A 29 0.14 -15.55 0.50
N GLY A 30 -0.95 -15.68 1.24
CA GLY A 30 -0.95 -15.54 2.70
C GLY A 30 -0.69 -14.12 3.21
N VAL A 31 -0.96 -13.11 2.39
CA VAL A 31 -0.84 -11.69 2.77
C VAL A 31 -2.17 -11.19 3.33
N ARG A 32 -2.15 -10.65 4.53
CA ARG A 32 -3.31 -9.95 5.10
C ARG A 32 -3.48 -8.60 4.42
N THR A 33 -4.71 -8.25 4.03
CA THR A 33 -5.01 -6.98 3.38
C THR A 33 -6.03 -6.17 4.16
N GLU A 34 -5.70 -4.89 4.36
CA GLU A 34 -6.55 -3.88 4.99
C GLU A 34 -6.78 -2.75 3.99
N TYR A 35 -7.67 -2.99 3.03
CA TYR A 35 -7.97 -2.00 1.99
C TYR A 35 -9.13 -1.09 2.38
N LEU A 36 -8.91 0.22 2.28
CA LEU A 36 -10.00 1.20 2.17
C LEU A 36 -10.75 0.94 0.85
N THR A 37 -12.05 0.75 0.93
CA THR A 37 -12.89 0.57 -0.27
C THR A 37 -13.58 1.88 -0.58
N VAL A 38 -13.40 2.38 -1.82
CA VAL A 38 -13.96 3.65 -2.30
C VAL A 38 -14.83 3.41 -3.55
N ASP A 39 -15.54 4.44 -4.01
CA ASP A 39 -16.42 4.31 -5.19
C ASP A 39 -15.66 4.42 -6.52
N THR A 40 -14.47 5.00 -6.52
CA THR A 40 -13.59 5.09 -7.68
C THR A 40 -13.01 3.72 -8.04
N SER A 41 -12.78 3.47 -9.34
CA SER A 41 -12.21 2.19 -9.82
C SER A 41 -10.84 1.92 -9.22
N THR A 42 -10.53 0.64 -9.00
CA THR A 42 -9.20 0.19 -8.56
C THR A 42 -8.11 0.69 -9.52
N GLY A 43 -7.00 1.17 -8.96
CA GLY A 43 -5.86 1.65 -9.74
C GLY A 43 -5.27 0.57 -10.66
N LYS A 44 -4.80 0.99 -11.83
CA LYS A 44 -4.27 0.12 -12.89
C LYS A 44 -2.99 0.70 -13.45
N CYS A 45 -2.11 -0.18 -13.89
CA CYS A 45 -0.89 0.21 -14.58
C CYS A 45 -0.72 -0.65 -15.83
N GLY A 46 -0.76 -0.01 -17.00
CA GLY A 46 -0.38 -0.62 -18.27
C GLY A 46 1.14 -0.60 -18.42
N VAL A 47 1.73 -1.73 -18.78
CA VAL A 47 3.17 -1.84 -18.99
C VAL A 47 3.43 -2.29 -20.43
N VAL A 48 4.18 -1.50 -21.18
CA VAL A 48 4.67 -1.85 -22.51
C VAL A 48 6.14 -2.22 -22.42
N LEU A 49 6.47 -3.43 -22.85
CA LEU A 49 7.85 -3.92 -22.89
C LEU A 49 8.39 -3.84 -24.32
N THR A 50 9.51 -3.18 -24.51
CA THR A 50 10.20 -3.06 -25.79
C THR A 50 11.66 -3.47 -25.60
N GLY A 51 11.99 -4.73 -25.91
CA GLY A 51 13.30 -5.30 -25.61
C GLY A 51 13.57 -5.35 -24.11
N HIS A 52 14.56 -4.59 -23.64
CA HIS A 52 14.91 -4.47 -22.21
C HIS A 52 14.31 -3.25 -21.53
N GLU A 53 13.61 -2.40 -22.28
CA GLU A 53 12.99 -1.17 -21.76
C GLU A 53 11.50 -1.39 -21.43
N ARG A 54 11.00 -0.61 -20.49
CA ARG A 54 9.59 -0.59 -20.13
C ARG A 54 9.05 0.82 -20.12
N SER A 55 7.84 0.98 -20.65
CA SER A 55 7.05 2.19 -20.52
C SER A 55 5.82 1.90 -19.68
N LEU A 56 5.48 2.81 -18.78
CA LEU A 56 4.38 2.66 -17.83
C LEU A 56 3.33 3.74 -18.10
N VAL A 57 2.06 3.31 -18.12
CA VAL A 57 0.91 4.22 -18.12
C VAL A 57 0.05 3.86 -16.91
N THR A 58 -0.03 4.77 -15.95
CA THR A 58 -0.67 4.52 -14.67
C THR A 58 -1.92 5.37 -14.51
N ASP A 59 -3.03 4.70 -14.16
CA ASP A 59 -4.22 5.30 -13.61
C ASP A 59 -4.31 4.88 -12.13
N LEU A 60 -4.07 5.80 -11.21
CA LEU A 60 -4.04 5.51 -9.78
C LEU A 60 -5.43 5.23 -9.19
N GLY A 61 -6.51 5.75 -9.82
CA GLY A 61 -7.87 5.48 -9.40
C GLY A 61 -8.07 5.59 -7.88
N ALA A 62 -8.63 4.55 -7.30
CA ALA A 62 -8.90 4.43 -5.86
C ALA A 62 -7.67 4.70 -4.97
N ALA A 63 -6.45 4.42 -5.44
CA ALA A 63 -5.25 4.65 -4.66
C ALA A 63 -5.06 6.14 -4.29
N ASN A 64 -5.53 7.08 -5.13
CA ASN A 64 -5.48 8.51 -4.86
C ASN A 64 -6.43 8.95 -3.74
N GLU A 65 -7.40 8.13 -3.40
CA GLU A 65 -8.41 8.45 -2.37
C GLU A 65 -8.05 7.91 -0.98
N TYR A 66 -6.86 7.33 -0.83
CA TYR A 66 -6.42 6.84 0.47
C TYR A 66 -6.32 7.97 1.50
N LYS A 67 -6.86 7.75 2.71
CA LYS A 67 -6.92 8.75 3.79
C LYS A 67 -6.24 8.24 5.05
N VAL A 68 -5.61 9.16 5.75
CA VAL A 68 -4.91 8.89 7.02
C VAL A 68 -5.85 8.34 8.10
N ASP A 69 -7.13 8.70 8.08
CA ASP A 69 -8.13 8.22 9.04
C ASP A 69 -8.32 6.70 8.97
N HIS A 70 -8.18 6.13 7.76
CA HIS A 70 -8.19 4.68 7.59
C HIS A 70 -7.01 4.03 8.32
N LEU A 71 -5.79 4.58 8.15
CA LEU A 71 -4.62 4.08 8.87
C LEU A 71 -4.76 4.20 10.38
N LYS A 72 -5.35 5.31 10.85
CA LYS A 72 -5.53 5.60 12.27
C LYS A 72 -6.75 4.93 12.89
N SER A 73 -7.53 4.17 12.12
CA SER A 73 -8.61 3.37 12.71
C SER A 73 -8.05 2.42 13.76
N PRO A 74 -8.74 2.19 14.88
CA PRO A 74 -8.19 1.41 16.01
C PRO A 74 -7.72 0.01 15.60
N GLU A 75 -8.43 -0.63 14.66
CA GLU A 75 -8.11 -1.97 14.19
C GLU A 75 -6.80 -2.00 13.39
N ILE A 76 -6.61 -1.04 12.47
CA ILE A 76 -5.42 -0.96 11.63
C ILE A 76 -4.24 -0.43 12.43
N TRP A 77 -4.48 0.57 13.29
CA TRP A 77 -3.41 1.13 14.12
C TRP A 77 -2.79 0.09 15.05
N LYS A 78 -3.60 -0.83 15.59
CA LYS A 78 -3.09 -1.96 16.37
C LYS A 78 -2.14 -2.86 15.56
N LEU A 79 -2.36 -3.01 14.25
CA LEU A 79 -1.41 -3.74 13.38
C LEU A 79 -0.11 -2.97 13.20
N VAL A 80 -0.19 -1.64 13.07
CA VAL A 80 0.99 -0.76 13.03
C VAL A 80 1.80 -0.86 14.33
N GLU A 81 1.13 -0.87 15.49
CA GLU A 81 1.80 -1.03 16.79
C GLU A 81 2.52 -2.38 16.93
N ASN A 82 1.98 -3.44 16.34
CA ASN A 82 2.57 -4.78 16.38
C ASN A 82 3.65 -5.03 15.31
N ALA A 83 3.67 -4.23 14.24
CA ALA A 83 4.65 -4.37 13.18
C ALA A 83 6.05 -3.96 13.63
N LYS A 84 7.07 -4.67 13.17
CA LYS A 84 8.50 -4.36 13.43
C LYS A 84 9.12 -3.54 12.29
N TYR A 85 8.63 -3.74 11.08
CA TYR A 85 9.15 -3.12 9.86
C TYR A 85 8.01 -2.50 9.08
N PHE A 86 8.25 -1.32 8.51
CA PHE A 86 7.33 -0.62 7.63
C PHE A 86 7.99 -0.42 6.27
N TYR A 87 7.27 -0.74 5.21
CA TYR A 87 7.64 -0.38 3.85
C TYR A 87 6.56 0.51 3.24
N VAL A 88 6.96 1.66 2.71
CA VAL A 88 6.06 2.62 2.08
C VAL A 88 6.45 2.79 0.62
N GLY A 89 5.54 2.50 -0.30
CA GLY A 89 5.75 2.75 -1.72
C GLY A 89 5.85 4.24 -2.04
N GLY A 90 6.73 4.61 -3.00
CA GLY A 90 7.04 6.01 -3.31
C GLY A 90 5.83 6.84 -3.72
N PHE A 91 4.89 6.28 -4.48
CA PHE A 91 3.65 6.98 -4.85
C PHE A 91 2.79 7.41 -3.66
N HIS A 92 2.88 6.74 -2.53
CA HIS A 92 2.12 7.11 -1.34
C HIS A 92 2.53 8.49 -0.78
N LEU A 93 3.75 8.96 -1.07
CA LEU A 93 4.21 10.32 -0.73
C LEU A 93 3.38 11.42 -1.40
N THR A 94 2.87 11.16 -2.60
CA THR A 94 2.04 12.13 -3.34
C THR A 94 0.56 12.04 -2.95
N VAL A 95 0.12 10.88 -2.46
CA VAL A 95 -1.29 10.61 -2.14
C VAL A 95 -1.64 11.04 -0.72
N CYS A 96 -0.90 10.57 0.27
CA CYS A 96 -1.24 10.79 1.67
C CYS A 96 0.00 11.01 2.55
N PRO A 97 0.72 12.14 2.42
CA PRO A 97 1.86 12.48 3.28
C PRO A 97 1.56 12.37 4.79
N PRO A 98 0.34 12.75 5.29
CA PRO A 98 0.03 12.63 6.70
C PRO A 98 0.08 11.19 7.24
N ALA A 99 -0.25 10.19 6.42
CA ALA A 99 -0.15 8.78 6.82
C ALA A 99 1.33 8.36 7.01
N ILE A 100 2.20 8.80 6.11
CA ILE A 100 3.64 8.51 6.20
C ILE A 100 4.27 9.20 7.40
N LEU A 101 3.90 10.46 7.67
CA LEU A 101 4.37 11.19 8.86
C LEU A 101 3.93 10.49 10.15
N ALA A 102 2.68 9.99 10.20
CA ALA A 102 2.19 9.24 11.35
C ALA A 102 2.99 7.94 11.57
N LEU A 103 3.27 7.18 10.50
CA LEU A 103 4.10 5.98 10.57
C LEU A 103 5.55 6.31 10.96
N GLY A 104 6.14 7.35 10.37
CA GLY A 104 7.51 7.78 10.65
C GLY A 104 7.69 8.22 12.10
N LYS A 105 6.74 9.00 12.64
CA LYS A 105 6.72 9.40 14.04
C LYS A 105 6.62 8.19 14.96
N HIS A 106 5.67 7.29 14.71
CA HIS A 106 5.52 6.06 15.48
C HIS A 106 6.78 5.18 15.43
N ALA A 107 7.39 5.03 14.25
CA ALA A 107 8.62 4.26 14.09
C ALA A 107 9.79 4.86 14.90
N ALA A 108 9.94 6.18 14.88
CA ALA A 108 10.96 6.88 15.67
C ALA A 108 10.74 6.74 17.17
N GLU A 109 9.50 6.91 17.65
CA GLU A 109 9.14 6.79 19.06
C GLU A 109 9.28 5.37 19.61
N THR A 110 9.11 4.35 18.77
CA THR A 110 9.14 2.93 19.16
C THR A 110 10.38 2.17 18.68
N ASN A 111 11.37 2.88 18.13
CA ASN A 111 12.62 2.32 17.60
C ASN A 111 12.40 1.20 16.57
N LYS A 112 11.47 1.42 15.62
CA LYS A 112 11.14 0.51 14.52
C LYS A 112 11.75 0.99 13.21
N VAL A 113 11.92 0.08 12.26
CA VAL A 113 12.48 0.39 10.95
C VAL A 113 11.38 0.80 9.98
N ILE A 114 11.55 1.97 9.35
CA ILE A 114 10.73 2.42 8.24
C ILE A 114 11.61 2.60 6.99
N GLN A 115 11.20 2.00 5.89
CA GLN A 115 11.84 2.16 4.59
C GLN A 115 10.84 2.75 3.61
N ASN A 116 11.25 3.79 2.91
CA ASN A 116 10.49 4.38 1.81
C ASN A 116 11.14 4.01 0.49
N GLY A 117 10.39 3.34 -0.38
CA GLY A 117 10.80 3.02 -1.74
C GLY A 117 10.49 4.18 -2.67
N VAL A 118 11.44 5.11 -2.85
CA VAL A 118 11.38 6.09 -3.93
C VAL A 118 12.06 5.49 -5.14
N CYS A 119 11.30 5.18 -6.21
CA CYS A 119 11.89 4.98 -7.52
C CYS A 119 12.31 6.37 -8.04
N ILE A 120 13.59 6.63 -8.05
CA ILE A 120 14.17 7.74 -8.81
C ILE A 120 14.58 7.12 -10.14
N ASP A 121 13.79 7.35 -11.19
CA ASP A 121 14.28 7.16 -12.55
C ASP A 121 15.26 8.31 -12.84
N ILE A 122 16.54 7.94 -12.99
CA ILE A 122 17.59 8.85 -13.45
C ILE A 122 17.68 8.72 -14.96
#